data_8c3d890336093b8b70696f1191ea0e84
#
_entry.id   8c3d890336093b8b70696f1191ea0e84
#
_cell.length_a   1.000
_cell.length_b   1.000
_cell.length_c   1.000
_cell.angle_alpha   90.00
_cell.angle_beta   90.00
_cell.angle_gamma   90.00
#
_symmetry.space_group_name_H-M   'P 1'
#
loop_
_entity.id
_entity.type
_entity.pdbx_description
1 polymer ?
#
loop_
_entity_poly.entity_id
_entity_poly.type
_entity_poly.pdbx_seq_one_letter_code
_entity_poly.pdbx_strand_id
1 'polypeptide(L)' 'MTAVWCDRCGERAAEGDHTACAAARRLEPPRYCPSCRRRMKVQVLPAGWSATCVEHGTVRSDG' A
#
# COMPACT_ATOMS: atom_id res chain seq x y z
N MET A 1 -13.95 -3.41 3.96
CA MET A 1 -13.04 -3.93 4.97
C MET A 1 -11.98 -2.89 5.31
N THR A 2 -11.76 -2.64 6.59
CA THR A 2 -10.84 -1.60 7.02
C THR A 2 -9.41 -2.11 7.05
N ALA A 3 -8.47 -1.34 6.51
CA ALA A 3 -7.05 -1.68 6.57
C ALA A 3 -6.57 -1.57 8.02
N VAL A 4 -5.82 -2.57 8.49
CA VAL A 4 -5.25 -2.58 9.84
C VAL A 4 -3.98 -1.74 9.89
N TRP A 5 -3.20 -1.78 8.80
CA TRP A 5 -1.91 -1.09 8.70
C TRP A 5 -1.94 -0.07 7.59
N CYS A 6 -1.22 1.02 7.78
CA CYS A 6 -1.03 2.00 6.70
C CYS A 6 -0.14 1.37 5.63
N ASP A 7 -0.61 1.35 4.40
CA ASP A 7 0.12 0.72 3.30
C ASP A 7 1.33 1.52 2.81
N ARG A 8 1.57 2.69 3.39
CA ARG A 8 2.71 3.51 3.02
C ARG A 8 3.80 3.52 4.10
N CYS A 9 3.44 3.76 5.36
CA CYS A 9 4.43 3.86 6.42
C CYS A 9 4.54 2.60 7.29
N GLY A 10 3.58 1.67 7.18
CA GLY A 10 3.59 0.44 7.95
C GLY A 10 3.16 0.59 9.39
N GLU A 11 2.70 1.77 9.79
CA GLU A 11 2.15 1.99 11.12
C GLU A 11 0.68 1.59 11.16
N ARG A 12 0.12 1.52 12.35
CA ARG A 12 -1.30 1.21 12.48
C ARG A 12 -2.14 2.29 11.81
N ALA A 13 -3.06 1.88 10.96
CA ALA A 13 -3.89 2.81 10.21
C ALA A 13 -4.77 3.68 11.11
N ALA A 14 -5.18 3.13 12.26
CA ALA A 14 -6.04 3.85 13.20
C ALA A 14 -5.27 4.79 14.12
N GLU A 15 -3.95 4.75 14.10
CA GLU A 15 -3.11 5.56 14.98
C GLU A 15 -2.26 6.53 14.16
N GLY A 16 -1.99 7.69 14.73
CA GLY A 16 -1.16 8.70 14.10
C GLY A 16 -1.87 9.45 12.99
N ASP A 17 -1.15 10.39 12.40
CA ASP A 17 -1.67 11.21 11.31
C ASP A 17 -1.17 10.65 9.98
N HIS A 18 -2.10 10.14 9.18
CA HIS A 18 -1.79 9.56 7.88
C HIS A 18 -2.18 10.48 6.72
N THR A 19 -2.38 11.76 6.98
CA THR A 19 -2.75 12.70 5.93
C THR A 19 -1.71 12.75 4.82
N ALA A 20 -0.42 12.83 5.21
CA ALA A 20 0.67 12.82 4.25
C ALA A 20 0.76 11.49 3.51
N CYS A 21 0.49 10.39 4.21
CA CYS A 21 0.50 9.06 3.59
C CYS A 21 -0.62 8.94 2.56
N ALA A 22 -1.81 9.42 2.87
CA ALA A 22 -2.93 9.38 1.95
C ALA A 22 -2.65 10.23 0.70
N ALA A 23 -2.05 11.41 0.89
CA ALA A 23 -1.69 12.27 -0.22
C ALA A 23 -0.63 11.62 -1.12
N ALA A 24 0.38 11.01 -0.51
CA ALA A 24 1.45 10.34 -1.26
C ALA A 24 0.92 9.11 -2.02
N ARG A 25 -0.03 8.37 -1.42
CA ARG A 25 -0.60 7.19 -2.04
C ARG A 25 -1.39 7.48 -3.31
N ARG A 26 -1.75 8.70 -3.53
CA ARG A 26 -2.42 9.09 -4.78
C ARG A 26 -1.47 9.02 -5.98
N LEU A 27 -0.17 9.13 -5.73
CA LEU A 27 0.86 9.15 -6.77
C LEU A 27 1.83 7.96 -6.66
N GLU A 28 1.87 7.30 -5.52
CA GLU A 28 2.81 6.21 -5.26
C GLU A 28 2.08 4.90 -5.00
N PRO A 29 2.70 3.76 -5.36
CA PRO A 29 2.13 2.45 -5.02
C PRO A 29 2.26 2.17 -3.52
N PRO A 30 1.46 1.23 -3.01
CA PRO A 30 1.59 0.81 -1.62
C PRO A 30 2.90 0.07 -1.39
N ARG A 31 3.47 0.22 -0.18
CA ARG A 31 4.72 -0.45 0.19
C ARG A 31 4.49 -1.62 1.12
N TYR A 32 3.45 -1.53 1.94
CA TYR A 32 3.14 -2.54 2.95
C TYR A 32 1.75 -3.10 2.73
N CYS A 33 1.57 -4.38 3.00
CA CYS A 33 0.26 -5.00 2.93
C CYS A 33 -0.61 -4.46 4.08
N PRO A 34 -1.75 -3.85 3.79
CA PRO A 34 -2.60 -3.31 4.85
C PRO A 34 -3.21 -4.37 5.77
N SER A 35 -3.15 -5.63 5.36
CA SER A 35 -3.71 -6.72 6.16
C SER A 35 -2.69 -7.39 7.07
N CYS A 36 -1.41 -7.46 6.68
CA CYS A 36 -0.41 -8.19 7.44
C CYS A 36 0.88 -7.41 7.68
N ARG A 37 0.98 -6.19 7.18
CA ARG A 37 2.16 -5.33 7.32
C ARG A 37 3.43 -5.88 6.65
N ARG A 38 3.32 -6.89 5.84
CA ARG A 38 4.47 -7.39 5.10
C ARG A 38 4.85 -6.41 4.00
N ARG A 39 6.15 -6.25 3.79
CA ARG A 39 6.62 -5.40 2.70
C ARG A 39 6.30 -6.08 1.38
N MET A 40 5.57 -5.38 0.52
CA MET A 40 5.19 -5.92 -0.76
C MET A 40 6.27 -5.69 -1.81
N LYS A 41 6.31 -6.58 -2.78
CA LYS A 41 7.14 -6.40 -3.96
C LYS A 41 6.40 -5.48 -4.91
N VAL A 42 6.96 -4.29 -5.13
CA VAL A 42 6.32 -3.26 -5.94
C VAL A 42 7.02 -3.16 -7.29
N GLN A 43 6.23 -3.10 -8.34
CA GLN A 43 6.71 -2.91 -9.69
C GLN A 43 5.97 -1.76 -10.34
N VAL A 44 6.72 -0.79 -10.87
CA VAL A 44 6.13 0.35 -11.58
C VAL A 44 6.04 -0.01 -13.06
N LEU A 45 4.86 0.20 -13.63
CA LEU A 45 4.56 -0.12 -15.01
C LEU A 45 4.20 1.18 -15.76
N PRO A 46 4.30 1.19 -17.11
CA PRO A 46 3.93 2.39 -17.87
C PRO A 46 2.51 2.88 -17.62
N ALA A 47 1.58 1.95 -17.38
CA ALA A 47 0.17 2.28 -17.16
C ALA A 47 -0.22 2.35 -15.69
N GLY A 48 0.72 2.14 -14.77
CA GLY A 48 0.41 2.15 -13.35
C GLY A 48 1.45 1.40 -12.54
N TRP A 49 1.00 0.59 -11.58
CA TRP A 49 1.90 -0.18 -10.72
C TRP A 49 1.24 -1.49 -10.29
N SER A 50 2.06 -2.42 -9.82
CA SER A 50 1.59 -3.62 -9.15
C SER A 50 2.35 -3.81 -7.86
N ALA A 51 1.68 -4.34 -6.84
CA ALA A 51 2.28 -4.63 -5.55
C ALA A 51 1.82 -6.02 -5.11
N THR A 52 2.76 -6.89 -4.78
CA THR A 52 2.49 -8.28 -4.46
C THR A 52 2.81 -8.57 -3.01
N CYS A 53 1.82 -9.10 -2.28
CA CYS A 53 2.02 -9.64 -0.95
C CYS A 53 2.04 -11.17 -1.05
N VAL A 54 3.03 -11.80 -0.41
CA VAL A 54 3.16 -13.26 -0.45
C VAL A 54 1.97 -13.98 0.19
N GLU A 55 1.27 -13.29 1.10
CA GLU A 55 0.10 -13.86 1.78
C GLU A 55 -1.22 -13.52 1.10
N HIS A 56 -1.34 -12.34 0.53
CA HIS A 56 -2.62 -11.82 0.06
C HIS A 56 -2.70 -11.60 -1.45
N GLY A 57 -1.63 -11.92 -2.16
CA GLY A 57 -1.63 -11.82 -3.61
C GLY A 57 -1.29 -10.43 -4.11
N THR A 58 -1.65 -10.16 -5.34
CA THR A 58 -1.27 -8.94 -6.05
C THR A 58 -2.41 -7.94 -6.10
N VAL A 59 -2.09 -6.68 -5.82
CA VAL A 59 -2.96 -5.54 -6.10
C VAL A 59 -2.28 -4.65 -7.12
N ARG A 60 -3.06 -3.99 -7.96
CA ARG A 60 -2.48 -3.12 -8.97
C ARG A 60 -3.40 -1.98 -9.34
N SER A 61 -2.80 -0.93 -9.88
CA SER A 61 -3.52 0.21 -10.40
C SER A 61 -3.57 0.10 -11.92
N ASP A 62 -4.73 0.35 -12.48
CA ASP A 62 -4.91 0.32 -13.93
C ASP A 62 -4.76 1.70 -14.58
N GLY A 63 -4.17 2.62 -13.84
CA GLY A 63 -3.91 3.96 -14.37
C GLY A 63 -4.72 5.04 -13.75
#